data_61e0087c858b795b9e65d10ccf9e1ab2
#
_entry.id   61e0087c858b795b9e65d10ccf9e1ab2
#
_cell.length_a   1.000
_cell.length_b   1.000
_cell.length_c   1.000
_cell.angle_alpha   90.00
_cell.angle_beta   90.00
_cell.angle_gamma   90.00
#
_symmetry.space_group_name_H-M   'P 1'
#
loop_
_entity.id
_entity.type
_entity.pdbx_description
1 polymer ?
#
loop_
_entity_poly.entity_id
_entity_poly.type
_entity_poly.pdbx_seq_one_letter_code
_entity_poly.pdbx_strand_id
1 'polypeptide(L)'
;MFHFRSKTIRKTPDAASGPAAEKAPAILEVPKTHEGSTRQVVELLEADLKRASKRFDATGRDTKKKVIESVEIMRGLGTETEHLAGHTGVALEHVNKLAQGCQELHQSAEEVGRRAETSQQLIDDAGGVARDAARSVDELKQAIEQIQAVVALISDVAGQTNLLALNATIEAARAGAAGRGFAVVANEVKALSVETQKATTEIGSTIHRLRATAEANIDAVGKILALVHDIGPVFGEVSRSVQMQVETTAEIGRAASETARFVDQVAEKARLMNGEMARATTLGIAVEKATDTMNGAVSDMTRQLVTVLRQTPEADRRRHDRWPVELRGELRVATTRVPVRSIDLSQGGVLLVAEREAGIAGGARVELDLTGLGHVAGMIVGKSALGLHVKFDEEDADARVRIGACLDRLSEEFRPMIERAQSGAEQIMKALDAAIEKGDLHFGDLFDTNYRPVEGSDPIQYETLALGALERILPPVQEAIVGEDKRMTFCACVDVNGWLPVHNKIYSQPQRPGDVAWNTANCRNKRIFDDRTGLLAARNTRPFLVQSYLRDLGGGKIIPMKEIDVPITVKGRHWGGFRSAYQM
;
A
#
# COMPACT_ATOMS: atom_id res chain seq x y z
N MET A 1 31.47 -10.65 -15.99
CA MET A 1 32.89 -11.00 -16.15
C MET A 1 33.15 -12.28 -15.34
N PHE A 2 32.87 -13.43 -15.94
CA PHE A 2 33.26 -14.73 -15.39
C PHE A 2 33.74 -15.61 -16.54
N HIS A 3 35.03 -15.96 -16.49
CA HIS A 3 35.73 -16.80 -17.44
C HIS A 3 35.40 -18.28 -17.18
N PHE A 4 34.91 -18.98 -18.22
CA PHE A 4 34.93 -20.43 -18.28
C PHE A 4 36.15 -20.91 -19.05
N ARG A 5 37.01 -21.68 -18.43
CA ARG A 5 38.13 -22.40 -19.03
C ARG A 5 37.65 -23.74 -19.58
N SER A 6 37.84 -23.93 -20.87
CA SER A 6 37.73 -25.23 -21.54
C SER A 6 38.92 -26.13 -21.19
N LYS A 7 38.64 -27.42 -20.91
CA LYS A 7 39.66 -28.46 -20.84
C LYS A 7 39.53 -29.41 -22.03
N THR A 8 40.61 -29.53 -22.73
CA THR A 8 40.91 -30.29 -23.94
C THR A 8 40.85 -31.81 -23.69
N ILE A 9 40.21 -32.55 -24.58
CA ILE A 9 40.20 -34.01 -24.66
C ILE A 9 41.38 -34.49 -25.49
N ARG A 10 42.19 -35.38 -24.92
CA ARG A 10 43.26 -36.12 -25.64
C ARG A 10 42.69 -37.41 -26.23
N LYS A 11 42.99 -37.64 -27.50
CA LYS A 11 42.83 -38.92 -28.26
C LYS A 11 43.98 -39.86 -27.90
N THR A 12 43.65 -41.18 -27.90
CA THR A 12 44.64 -42.28 -27.95
C THR A 12 44.14 -43.37 -28.92
N PRO A 13 45.06 -44.19 -29.47
CA PRO A 13 44.84 -44.84 -30.72
C PRO A 13 44.50 -46.36 -30.62
N ASP A 14 44.09 -46.87 -31.81
CA ASP A 14 43.73 -48.24 -32.15
C ASP A 14 44.73 -49.35 -31.77
N ALA A 15 44.18 -50.54 -31.50
CA ALA A 15 44.77 -51.83 -31.88
C ALA A 15 43.69 -52.92 -32.04
N ALA A 16 43.76 -53.60 -33.19
CA ALA A 16 42.89 -54.65 -33.66
C ALA A 16 43.24 -56.04 -33.06
N SER A 17 42.24 -56.93 -32.89
CA SER A 17 42.35 -58.38 -33.18
C SER A 17 40.97 -59.03 -33.10
N GLY A 18 40.66 -59.90 -34.03
CA GLY A 18 39.38 -60.48 -34.39
C GLY A 18 38.92 -61.74 -33.57
N PRO A 19 37.99 -62.56 -34.06
CA PRO A 19 36.79 -62.87 -33.34
C PRO A 19 36.81 -64.23 -32.61
N ALA A 20 36.21 -64.27 -31.40
CA ALA A 20 35.85 -65.53 -30.71
C ALA A 20 34.33 -65.57 -30.51
N ALA A 21 33.75 -66.75 -30.81
CA ALA A 21 32.34 -67.04 -30.77
C ALA A 21 31.70 -66.78 -29.41
N GLU A 22 30.67 -65.97 -29.41
CA GLU A 22 29.94 -65.55 -28.21
C GLU A 22 28.78 -66.48 -27.94
N LYS A 23 28.77 -67.06 -26.71
CA LYS A 23 27.64 -67.77 -26.13
C LYS A 23 26.54 -66.74 -25.82
N ALA A 24 25.29 -67.09 -26.20
CA ALA A 24 24.09 -66.30 -25.86
C ALA A 24 24.04 -66.01 -24.36
N PRO A 25 23.74 -64.76 -23.95
CA PRO A 25 23.65 -64.42 -22.54
C PRO A 25 22.40 -65.10 -21.91
N ALA A 26 22.60 -65.69 -20.75
CA ALA A 26 21.52 -66.17 -19.89
C ALA A 26 20.58 -65.00 -19.58
N ILE A 27 19.29 -65.23 -19.75
CA ILE A 27 18.25 -64.29 -19.29
C ILE A 27 18.43 -64.13 -17.78
N LEU A 28 18.95 -62.99 -17.38
CA LEU A 28 18.98 -62.57 -15.99
C LEU A 28 17.53 -62.46 -15.51
N GLU A 29 17.07 -63.40 -14.68
CA GLU A 29 15.84 -63.23 -13.90
C GLU A 29 15.97 -61.94 -13.07
N VAL A 30 15.15 -60.92 -13.43
CA VAL A 30 15.01 -59.71 -12.65
C VAL A 30 14.44 -60.08 -11.29
N PRO A 31 15.11 -59.74 -10.18
CA PRO A 31 14.61 -60.09 -8.86
C PRO A 31 13.24 -59.42 -8.62
N LYS A 32 12.23 -60.18 -8.17
CA LYS A 32 10.89 -59.69 -7.77
C LYS A 32 10.86 -58.74 -6.56
N THR A 33 11.92 -58.05 -6.28
CA THR A 33 12.08 -57.15 -5.11
C THR A 33 11.72 -55.69 -5.38
N HIS A 34 11.26 -55.30 -6.60
CA HIS A 34 11.00 -53.89 -6.92
C HIS A 34 9.60 -53.36 -6.57
N GLU A 35 8.58 -54.24 -6.44
CA GLU A 35 7.21 -53.77 -6.14
C GLU A 35 7.08 -53.10 -4.78
N GLY A 36 7.80 -53.54 -3.75
CA GLY A 36 7.83 -52.93 -2.42
C GLY A 36 8.49 -51.58 -2.38
N SER A 37 9.52 -51.36 -3.22
CA SER A 37 10.27 -50.10 -3.25
C SER A 37 9.51 -48.98 -3.97
N THR A 38 8.83 -49.26 -5.07
CA THR A 38 8.04 -48.31 -5.84
C THR A 38 6.84 -47.79 -5.03
N ARG A 39 6.15 -48.68 -4.34
CA ARG A 39 5.04 -48.32 -3.44
C ARG A 39 5.50 -47.37 -2.31
N GLN A 40 6.63 -47.67 -1.70
CA GLN A 40 7.20 -46.82 -0.65
C GLN A 40 7.59 -45.42 -1.18
N VAL A 41 8.13 -45.34 -2.40
CA VAL A 41 8.43 -44.09 -3.07
C VAL A 41 7.16 -43.25 -3.30
N VAL A 42 6.07 -43.86 -3.78
CA VAL A 42 4.80 -43.16 -3.99
C VAL A 42 4.18 -42.67 -2.68
N GLU A 43 4.26 -43.47 -1.60
CA GLU A 43 3.79 -43.03 -0.27
C GLU A 43 4.61 -41.85 0.27
N LEU A 44 5.92 -41.84 0.04
CA LEU A 44 6.79 -40.71 0.40
C LEU A 44 6.48 -39.45 -0.44
N LEU A 45 6.29 -39.60 -1.75
CA LEU A 45 5.91 -38.49 -2.64
C LEU A 45 4.56 -37.88 -2.24
N GLU A 46 3.55 -38.71 -1.92
CA GLU A 46 2.26 -38.22 -1.42
C GLU A 46 2.42 -37.43 -0.11
N ALA A 47 3.24 -37.94 0.80
CA ALA A 47 3.51 -37.27 2.06
C ALA A 47 4.26 -35.92 1.85
N ASP A 48 5.21 -35.91 0.91
CA ASP A 48 5.97 -34.70 0.57
C ASP A 48 5.09 -33.63 -0.09
N LEU A 49 4.24 -34.02 -1.05
CA LEU A 49 3.27 -33.13 -1.68
C LEU A 49 2.32 -32.50 -0.66
N LYS A 50 1.80 -33.31 0.28
CA LYS A 50 0.93 -32.81 1.35
C LYS A 50 1.66 -31.87 2.30
N ARG A 51 2.94 -32.15 2.61
CA ARG A 51 3.78 -31.25 3.42
C ARG A 51 4.05 -29.94 2.69
N ALA A 52 4.39 -30.01 1.40
CA ALA A 52 4.62 -28.84 0.56
C ALA A 52 3.37 -27.96 0.49
N SER A 53 2.20 -28.54 0.22
CA SER A 53 0.91 -27.83 0.20
C SER A 53 0.61 -27.12 1.52
N LYS A 54 0.78 -27.82 2.67
CA LYS A 54 0.58 -27.22 3.99
C LYS A 54 1.55 -26.07 4.27
N ARG A 55 2.81 -26.19 3.83
CA ARG A 55 3.79 -25.09 3.95
C ARG A 55 3.37 -23.90 3.08
N PHE A 56 2.89 -24.16 1.87
CA PHE A 56 2.42 -23.14 0.96
C PHE A 56 1.23 -22.37 1.55
N ASP A 57 0.24 -23.07 2.09
CA ASP A 57 -0.91 -22.47 2.78
C ASP A 57 -0.49 -21.63 3.99
N ALA A 58 0.48 -22.11 4.77
CA ALA A 58 0.99 -21.37 5.92
C ALA A 58 1.71 -20.09 5.48
N THR A 59 2.58 -20.18 4.46
CA THR A 59 3.28 -19.03 3.88
C THR A 59 2.30 -18.04 3.26
N GLY A 60 1.28 -18.51 2.54
CA GLY A 60 0.24 -17.67 1.96
C GLY A 60 -0.54 -16.88 3.01
N ARG A 61 -0.91 -17.52 4.14
CA ARG A 61 -1.56 -16.83 5.26
C ARG A 61 -0.65 -15.78 5.91
N ASP A 62 0.64 -16.09 6.10
CA ASP A 62 1.61 -15.13 6.65
C ASP A 62 1.83 -13.95 5.70
N THR A 63 1.96 -14.22 4.39
CA THR A 63 2.06 -13.17 3.37
C THR A 63 0.83 -12.26 3.38
N LYS A 64 -0.37 -12.84 3.39
CA LYS A 64 -1.63 -12.09 3.45
C LYS A 64 -1.70 -11.19 4.69
N LYS A 65 -1.33 -11.71 5.86
CA LYS A 65 -1.27 -10.94 7.09
C LYS A 65 -0.33 -9.74 6.98
N LYS A 66 0.89 -9.95 6.48
CA LYS A 66 1.89 -8.88 6.27
C LYS A 66 1.44 -7.84 5.24
N VAL A 67 0.73 -8.26 4.20
CA VAL A 67 0.17 -7.33 3.21
C VAL A 67 -0.92 -6.46 3.83
N ILE A 68 -1.83 -7.03 4.64
CA ILE A 68 -2.86 -6.27 5.35
C ILE A 68 -2.22 -5.25 6.29
N GLU A 69 -1.23 -5.67 7.10
CA GLU A 69 -0.48 -4.77 7.98
C GLU A 69 0.21 -3.64 7.19
N SER A 70 0.81 -3.96 6.03
CA SER A 70 1.45 -2.96 5.16
C SER A 70 0.43 -1.96 4.59
N VAL A 71 -0.75 -2.42 4.17
CA VAL A 71 -1.83 -1.55 3.67
C VAL A 71 -2.35 -0.62 4.76
N GLU A 72 -2.46 -1.09 6.01
CA GLU A 72 -2.85 -0.26 7.15
C GLU A 72 -1.80 0.82 7.45
N ILE A 73 -0.51 0.46 7.43
CA ILE A 73 0.59 1.42 7.57
C ILE A 73 0.55 2.48 6.46
N MET A 74 0.34 2.06 5.19
CA MET A 74 0.24 3.01 4.07
C MET A 74 -0.94 3.97 4.21
N ARG A 75 -2.07 3.51 4.70
CA ARG A 75 -3.22 4.38 5.01
C ARG A 75 -2.91 5.38 6.11
N GLY A 76 -2.27 4.92 7.21
CA GLY A 76 -1.83 5.78 8.29
C GLY A 76 -0.86 6.86 7.81
N LEU A 77 0.15 6.48 7.02
CA LEU A 77 1.08 7.42 6.39
C LEU A 77 0.38 8.40 5.44
N GLY A 78 -0.63 7.97 4.71
CA GLY A 78 -1.47 8.83 3.87
C GLY A 78 -2.14 9.92 4.69
N THR A 79 -2.76 9.58 5.82
CA THR A 79 -3.38 10.54 6.73
C THR A 79 -2.36 11.53 7.31
N GLU A 80 -1.19 11.04 7.75
CA GLU A 80 -0.12 11.91 8.25
C GLU A 80 0.40 12.86 7.17
N THR A 81 0.46 12.40 5.94
CA THR A 81 0.88 13.22 4.79
C THR A 81 -0.15 14.31 4.46
N GLU A 82 -1.44 14.04 4.61
CA GLU A 82 -2.51 15.04 4.50
C GLU A 82 -2.42 16.09 5.61
N HIS A 83 -2.16 15.69 6.85
CA HIS A 83 -1.90 16.60 7.96
C HIS A 83 -0.67 17.48 7.68
N LEU A 84 0.42 16.89 7.17
CA LEU A 84 1.61 17.62 6.77
C LEU A 84 1.29 18.68 5.69
N ALA A 85 0.51 18.34 4.67
CA ALA A 85 0.07 19.28 3.66
C ALA A 85 -0.77 20.42 4.25
N GLY A 86 -1.63 20.13 5.23
CA GLY A 86 -2.37 21.15 5.98
C GLY A 86 -1.45 22.09 6.77
N HIS A 87 -0.48 21.54 7.50
CA HIS A 87 0.50 22.34 8.27
C HIS A 87 1.38 23.20 7.38
N THR A 88 1.78 22.71 6.20
CA THR A 88 2.54 23.53 5.24
C THR A 88 1.72 24.71 4.71
N GLY A 89 0.41 24.56 4.52
CA GLY A 89 -0.48 25.65 4.17
C GLY A 89 -0.51 26.75 5.23
N VAL A 90 -0.63 26.40 6.50
CA VAL A 90 -0.59 27.33 7.63
C VAL A 90 0.79 27.99 7.76
N ALA A 91 1.86 27.20 7.60
CA ALA A 91 3.23 27.75 7.64
C ALA A 91 3.48 28.79 6.53
N LEU A 92 2.99 28.54 5.31
CA LEU A 92 3.08 29.49 4.20
C LEU A 92 2.34 30.78 4.49
N GLU A 93 1.16 30.71 5.09
CA GLU A 93 0.41 31.92 5.54
C GLU A 93 1.21 32.73 6.54
N HIS A 94 1.84 32.08 7.54
CA HIS A 94 2.68 32.77 8.52
C HIS A 94 3.91 33.44 7.90
N VAL A 95 4.56 32.74 6.96
CA VAL A 95 5.73 33.31 6.25
C VAL A 95 5.34 34.51 5.40
N ASN A 96 4.19 34.47 4.73
CA ASN A 96 3.67 35.59 3.96
C ASN A 96 3.36 36.81 4.86
N LYS A 97 2.74 36.59 6.03
CA LYS A 97 2.52 37.63 7.03
C LYS A 97 3.84 38.23 7.55
N LEU A 98 4.86 37.38 7.77
CA LEU A 98 6.19 37.83 8.18
C LEU A 98 6.83 38.70 7.10
N ALA A 99 6.77 38.31 5.84
CA ALA A 99 7.29 39.08 4.71
C ALA A 99 6.61 40.44 4.60
N GLN A 100 5.28 40.50 4.76
CA GLN A 100 4.52 41.76 4.80
C GLN A 100 4.95 42.65 5.98
N GLY A 101 5.06 42.09 7.19
CA GLY A 101 5.52 42.81 8.38
C GLY A 101 6.94 43.37 8.21
N CYS A 102 7.84 42.64 7.55
CA CYS A 102 9.18 43.13 7.21
C CYS A 102 9.10 44.32 6.26
N GLN A 103 8.19 44.31 5.29
CA GLN A 103 8.02 45.46 4.37
C GLN A 103 7.49 46.70 5.09
N GLU A 104 6.54 46.53 6.00
CA GLU A 104 6.01 47.61 6.84
C GLU A 104 7.08 48.17 7.78
N LEU A 105 7.89 47.30 8.41
CA LEU A 105 9.03 47.74 9.25
C LEU A 105 10.10 48.48 8.43
N HIS A 106 10.39 48.03 7.22
CA HIS A 106 11.34 48.71 6.34
C HIS A 106 10.88 50.12 6.02
N GLN A 107 9.62 50.33 5.63
CA GLN A 107 9.04 51.66 5.35
C GLN A 107 9.05 52.54 6.60
N SER A 108 8.71 51.98 7.77
CA SER A 108 8.75 52.70 9.04
C SER A 108 10.17 53.14 9.40
N ALA A 109 11.17 52.27 9.20
CA ALA A 109 12.56 52.60 9.44
C ALA A 109 13.06 53.75 8.52
N GLU A 110 12.72 53.72 7.22
CA GLU A 110 13.04 54.81 6.28
C GLU A 110 12.41 56.14 6.71
N GLU A 111 11.16 56.11 7.20
CA GLU A 111 10.51 57.31 7.69
C GLU A 111 11.19 57.86 8.95
N VAL A 112 11.55 57.00 9.92
CA VAL A 112 12.29 57.40 11.12
C VAL A 112 13.66 57.96 10.74
N GLY A 113 14.35 57.35 9.77
CA GLY A 113 15.62 57.88 9.25
C GLY A 113 15.51 59.29 8.70
N ARG A 114 14.53 59.54 7.84
CA ARG A 114 14.28 60.88 7.29
C ARG A 114 13.94 61.89 8.37
N ARG A 115 13.16 61.52 9.39
CA ARG A 115 12.84 62.40 10.54
C ARG A 115 14.08 62.69 11.38
N ALA A 116 14.95 61.70 11.58
CA ALA A 116 16.20 61.88 12.30
C ALA A 116 17.14 62.89 11.56
N GLU A 117 17.28 62.70 10.23
CA GLU A 117 18.05 63.69 9.40
C GLU A 117 17.49 65.10 9.46
N THR A 118 16.17 65.26 9.35
CA THR A 118 15.49 66.56 9.48
C THR A 118 15.74 67.13 10.85
N SER A 119 15.67 66.33 11.92
CA SER A 119 15.91 66.78 13.28
C SER A 119 17.38 67.22 13.50
N GLN A 120 18.33 66.51 12.92
CA GLN A 120 19.74 66.86 12.95
C GLN A 120 19.97 68.24 12.30
N GLN A 121 19.34 68.46 11.14
CA GLN A 121 19.43 69.78 10.46
C GLN A 121 18.87 70.92 11.32
N LEU A 122 17.71 70.72 11.96
CA LEU A 122 17.09 71.67 12.85
C LEU A 122 18.01 72.03 14.06
N ILE A 123 18.72 71.04 14.59
CA ILE A 123 19.68 71.21 15.67
C ILE A 123 20.89 72.03 15.21
N ASP A 124 21.41 71.70 14.03
CA ASP A 124 22.52 72.42 13.44
C ASP A 124 22.14 73.91 13.19
N ASP A 125 20.94 74.15 12.68
CA ASP A 125 20.38 75.52 12.48
C ASP A 125 20.19 76.24 13.82
N ALA A 126 19.62 75.58 14.83
CA ALA A 126 19.45 76.10 16.17
C ALA A 126 20.81 76.51 16.81
N GLY A 127 21.82 75.63 16.60
CA GLY A 127 23.19 75.94 17.00
C GLY A 127 23.77 77.12 16.31
N GLY A 128 23.44 77.31 15.04
CA GLY A 128 23.79 78.55 14.29
C GLY A 128 23.17 79.79 14.91
N VAL A 129 21.86 79.78 15.11
CA VAL A 129 21.10 80.92 15.70
C VAL A 129 21.61 81.26 17.12
N ALA A 130 21.90 80.23 17.94
CA ALA A 130 22.41 80.39 19.27
C ALA A 130 23.82 81.06 19.26
N ARG A 131 24.70 80.65 18.33
CA ARG A 131 26.02 81.29 18.16
C ARG A 131 25.90 82.82 17.76
N ASP A 132 24.97 83.12 16.86
CA ASP A 132 24.74 84.47 16.44
C ASP A 132 24.14 85.34 17.58
N ALA A 133 23.22 84.75 18.37
CA ALA A 133 22.70 85.40 19.58
C ALA A 133 23.82 85.63 20.61
N ALA A 134 24.73 84.70 20.83
CA ALA A 134 25.88 84.86 21.72
C ALA A 134 26.77 86.06 21.29
N ARG A 135 27.04 86.15 19.99
CA ARG A 135 27.80 87.24 19.41
C ARG A 135 27.11 88.59 19.65
N SER A 136 25.82 88.69 19.38
CA SER A 136 25.03 89.88 19.56
C SER A 136 25.00 90.36 21.02
N VAL A 137 24.89 89.39 21.97
CA VAL A 137 24.94 89.73 23.41
C VAL A 137 26.34 90.16 23.85
N ASP A 138 27.40 89.62 23.29
CA ASP A 138 28.77 90.08 23.57
C ASP A 138 29.02 91.49 23.05
N GLU A 139 28.55 91.76 21.82
CA GLU A 139 28.57 93.15 21.26
C GLU A 139 27.79 94.13 22.14
N LEU A 140 26.60 93.75 22.64
CA LEU A 140 25.82 94.53 23.58
C LEU A 140 26.61 94.78 24.88
N LYS A 141 27.26 93.79 25.44
CA LYS A 141 28.11 93.92 26.63
C LYS A 141 29.22 94.91 26.42
N GLN A 142 29.92 94.87 25.27
CA GLN A 142 30.97 95.82 24.91
C GLN A 142 30.40 97.26 24.79
N ALA A 143 29.23 97.44 24.18
CA ALA A 143 28.56 98.71 24.09
C ALA A 143 28.16 99.25 25.47
N ILE A 144 27.67 98.40 26.38
CA ILE A 144 27.35 98.74 27.76
C ILE A 144 28.61 99.24 28.50
N GLU A 145 29.75 98.57 28.34
CA GLU A 145 31.02 98.94 28.95
C GLU A 145 31.49 100.33 28.44
N GLN A 146 31.34 100.55 27.12
CA GLN A 146 31.65 101.90 26.55
C GLN A 146 30.73 103.00 27.10
N ILE A 147 29.41 102.75 27.19
CA ILE A 147 28.46 103.66 27.76
C ILE A 147 28.81 103.95 29.23
N GLN A 148 29.15 102.87 30.00
CA GLN A 148 29.55 103.03 31.40
C GLN A 148 30.77 103.98 31.56
N ALA A 149 31.77 103.85 30.68
CA ALA A 149 32.93 104.68 30.69
C ALA A 149 32.55 106.18 30.39
N VAL A 150 31.65 106.42 29.41
CA VAL A 150 31.14 107.75 29.08
C VAL A 150 30.34 108.32 30.25
N VAL A 151 29.47 107.56 30.89
CA VAL A 151 28.68 108.00 32.05
C VAL A 151 29.58 108.37 33.24
N ALA A 152 30.63 107.61 33.48
CA ALA A 152 31.62 107.91 34.49
C ALA A 152 32.32 109.24 34.21
N LEU A 153 32.72 109.44 32.94
CA LEU A 153 33.32 110.72 32.54
C LEU A 153 32.36 111.94 32.75
N ILE A 154 31.07 111.79 32.37
CA ILE A 154 30.05 112.82 32.58
C ILE A 154 29.87 113.12 34.07
N SER A 155 29.85 112.09 34.91
CA SER A 155 29.76 112.19 36.36
C SER A 155 30.93 112.97 36.93
N ASP A 156 32.17 112.64 36.46
CA ASP A 156 33.37 113.37 36.88
C ASP A 156 33.34 114.87 36.45
N VAL A 157 32.95 115.14 35.20
CA VAL A 157 32.77 116.49 34.68
C VAL A 157 31.71 117.27 35.47
N ALA A 158 30.59 116.64 35.80
CA ALA A 158 29.54 117.22 36.62
C ALA A 158 30.05 117.50 38.03
N GLY A 159 30.85 116.62 38.63
CA GLY A 159 31.51 116.82 39.92
C GLY A 159 32.48 118.00 39.90
N GLN A 160 33.31 118.06 38.86
CA GLN A 160 34.24 119.27 38.67
C GLN A 160 33.47 120.55 38.44
N THR A 161 32.38 120.43 37.62
CA THR A 161 31.52 121.61 37.36
C THR A 161 30.87 122.21 38.65
N ASN A 162 30.39 121.18 39.49
CA ASN A 162 29.82 121.50 40.79
C ASN A 162 30.84 122.26 41.70
N LEU A 163 32.10 121.81 41.74
CA LEU A 163 33.16 122.33 42.49
C LEU A 163 33.54 123.73 41.91
N LEU A 164 33.61 123.99 40.60
CA LEU A 164 33.83 125.18 39.94
C LEU A 164 32.70 126.21 40.24
N ALA A 165 31.46 125.76 40.16
CA ALA A 165 30.29 126.55 40.49
C ALA A 165 30.23 126.91 41.98
N LEU A 166 30.64 126.11 42.88
CA LEU A 166 30.77 126.32 44.31
C LEU A 166 31.83 127.40 44.55
N ASN A 167 33.01 127.29 43.92
CA ASN A 167 34.06 128.26 44.00
C ASN A 167 33.61 129.66 43.45
N ALA A 168 32.89 129.65 42.30
CA ALA A 168 32.32 130.94 41.73
C ALA A 168 31.23 131.52 42.63
N THR A 169 30.41 130.67 43.31
CA THR A 169 29.42 131.11 44.29
C THR A 169 30.08 131.77 45.49
N ILE A 170 31.18 131.28 45.99
CA ILE A 170 31.97 131.82 47.09
C ILE A 170 32.58 133.16 46.67
N GLU A 171 33.16 133.20 45.47
CA GLU A 171 33.79 134.42 45.02
C GLU A 171 32.76 135.52 44.67
N ALA A 172 31.62 135.11 44.13
CA ALA A 172 30.50 136.07 43.90
C ALA A 172 29.93 136.65 45.24
N ALA A 173 29.89 135.91 46.31
CA ALA A 173 29.50 136.33 47.65
C ALA A 173 30.54 137.25 48.22
N ARG A 174 31.80 137.08 47.96
CA ARG A 174 32.93 137.88 48.38
C ARG A 174 32.95 139.23 47.69
N ALA A 175 32.43 139.32 46.43
CA ALA A 175 32.30 140.57 45.66
C ALA A 175 31.11 141.46 46.10
N GLY A 176 30.28 140.98 47.02
CA GLY A 176 29.22 141.85 47.63
C GLY A 176 28.13 142.25 46.63
N ALA A 177 27.79 143.58 46.59
CA ALA A 177 26.70 144.09 45.73
C ALA A 177 26.99 143.96 44.21
N ALA A 178 28.28 143.94 43.79
CA ALA A 178 28.69 143.76 42.39
C ALA A 178 28.62 142.30 41.88
N GLY A 179 28.64 141.31 42.80
CA GLY A 179 28.65 139.95 42.47
C GLY A 179 27.25 139.29 42.35
N ARG A 180 26.16 139.94 42.59
CA ARG A 180 24.82 139.38 42.64
C ARG A 180 24.39 138.70 41.36
N GLY A 181 24.70 139.29 40.17
CA GLY A 181 24.38 138.58 38.89
C GLY A 181 25.20 137.34 38.65
N PHE A 182 26.47 137.34 39.03
CA PHE A 182 27.35 136.20 38.97
C PHE A 182 26.94 135.01 39.96
N ALA A 183 26.47 135.47 41.16
CA ALA A 183 26.00 134.53 42.16
C ALA A 183 24.76 133.64 41.67
N VAL A 184 23.84 134.37 40.91
CA VAL A 184 22.67 133.60 40.34
C VAL A 184 23.12 132.62 39.30
N VAL A 185 24.01 132.97 38.37
CA VAL A 185 24.54 132.10 37.37
C VAL A 185 25.30 130.90 38.01
N ALA A 186 26.15 131.17 38.99
CA ALA A 186 26.93 130.21 39.70
C ALA A 186 26.03 129.25 40.46
N ASN A 187 24.94 129.72 41.11
CA ASN A 187 23.98 128.78 41.76
C ASN A 187 23.19 128.00 40.75
N GLU A 188 22.84 128.56 39.58
CA GLU A 188 22.16 127.77 38.51
C GLU A 188 23.07 126.67 37.93
N VAL A 189 24.37 127.01 37.65
CA VAL A 189 25.36 126.01 37.19
C VAL A 189 25.59 124.97 38.27
N LYS A 190 25.59 125.34 39.55
CA LYS A 190 25.67 124.33 40.65
C LYS A 190 24.45 123.49 40.70
N ALA A 191 23.24 124.07 40.59
CA ALA A 191 21.99 123.25 40.57
C ALA A 191 21.99 122.23 39.38
N LEU A 192 22.36 122.69 38.16
CA LEU A 192 22.45 121.91 36.96
C LEU A 192 23.52 120.84 37.09
N SER A 193 24.66 121.11 37.72
CA SER A 193 25.70 120.04 37.95
C SER A 193 25.26 118.98 38.95
N VAL A 194 24.53 119.35 40.04
CA VAL A 194 23.93 118.38 40.99
C VAL A 194 22.86 117.54 40.31
N GLU A 195 21.99 118.15 39.45
CA GLU A 195 20.99 117.44 38.69
C GLU A 195 21.66 116.49 37.68
N THR A 196 22.72 116.97 36.99
CA THR A 196 23.53 116.11 36.10
C THR A 196 24.14 114.92 36.87
N GLN A 197 24.67 115.15 38.09
CA GLN A 197 25.21 114.08 38.96
C GLN A 197 24.14 113.06 39.35
N LYS A 198 22.94 113.53 39.65
CA LYS A 198 21.80 112.66 39.95
C LYS A 198 21.41 111.83 38.73
N ALA A 199 21.28 112.49 37.57
CA ALA A 199 20.94 111.79 36.32
C ALA A 199 21.98 110.71 35.94
N THR A 200 23.30 111.06 36.08
CA THR A 200 24.35 110.03 35.82
C THR A 200 24.34 108.91 36.80
N THR A 201 23.94 109.10 38.06
CA THR A 201 23.74 108.01 39.05
C THR A 201 22.60 107.14 38.67
N GLU A 202 21.45 107.68 38.21
CA GLU A 202 20.30 106.96 37.75
C GLU A 202 20.63 106.15 36.46
N ILE A 203 21.35 106.79 35.50
CA ILE A 203 21.85 106.08 34.29
C ILE A 203 22.81 104.93 34.67
N GLY A 204 23.75 105.19 35.61
CA GLY A 204 24.68 104.17 36.11
C GLY A 204 23.95 102.95 36.68
N SER A 205 22.88 103.15 37.47
CA SER A 205 22.05 102.09 37.99
C SER A 205 21.38 101.29 36.85
N THR A 206 20.91 101.99 35.81
CA THR A 206 20.29 101.39 34.64
C THR A 206 21.30 100.54 33.85
N ILE A 207 22.53 101.07 33.68
CA ILE A 207 23.64 100.34 33.02
C ILE A 207 24.02 99.11 33.80
N HIS A 208 24.09 99.15 35.14
CA HIS A 208 24.31 97.95 35.95
C HIS A 208 23.25 96.86 35.74
N ARG A 209 21.99 97.26 35.66
CA ARG A 209 20.89 96.31 35.36
C ARG A 209 21.02 95.75 33.96
N LEU A 210 21.32 96.56 32.95
CA LEU A 210 21.55 96.11 31.59
C LEU A 210 22.70 95.11 31.51
N ARG A 211 23.80 95.38 32.20
CA ARG A 211 24.95 94.49 32.28
C ARG A 211 24.57 93.15 32.91
N ALA A 212 23.90 93.19 34.07
CA ALA A 212 23.43 91.98 34.73
C ALA A 212 22.50 91.14 33.81
N THR A 213 21.62 91.81 33.04
CA THR A 213 20.74 91.15 32.06
C THR A 213 21.55 90.59 30.89
N ALA A 214 22.54 91.25 30.38
CA ALA A 214 23.43 90.79 29.33
C ALA A 214 24.21 89.53 29.79
N GLU A 215 24.78 89.56 31.01
CA GLU A 215 25.48 88.37 31.61
C GLU A 215 24.55 87.17 31.78
N ALA A 216 23.30 87.44 32.26
CA ALA A 216 22.30 86.37 32.35
C ALA A 216 21.90 85.76 30.97
N ASN A 217 21.84 86.64 29.94
CA ASN A 217 21.57 86.13 28.56
C ASN A 217 22.75 85.37 27.99
N ILE A 218 24.00 85.73 28.27
CA ILE A 218 25.20 84.94 27.88
C ILE A 218 25.14 83.55 28.50
N ASP A 219 24.81 83.46 29.80
CA ASP A 219 24.66 82.14 30.49
C ASP A 219 23.55 81.29 29.89
N ALA A 220 22.40 81.95 29.59
CA ALA A 220 21.27 81.23 28.97
C ALA A 220 21.60 80.70 27.57
N VAL A 221 22.24 81.52 26.72
CA VAL A 221 22.69 81.08 25.38
C VAL A 221 23.76 80.02 25.47
N GLY A 222 24.69 80.15 26.46
CA GLY A 222 25.67 79.08 26.73
C GLY A 222 25.04 77.74 27.06
N LYS A 223 23.97 77.76 27.86
CA LYS A 223 23.19 76.51 28.16
C LYS A 223 22.50 75.99 26.91
N ILE A 224 21.96 76.80 26.04
CA ILE A 224 21.37 76.40 24.77
C ILE A 224 22.42 75.69 23.90
N LEU A 225 23.62 76.28 23.77
CA LEU A 225 24.72 75.69 22.99
C LEU A 225 25.17 74.35 23.55
N ALA A 226 25.22 74.20 24.87
CA ALA A 226 25.53 72.94 25.51
C ALA A 226 24.45 71.87 25.19
N LEU A 227 23.16 72.25 25.29
CA LEU A 227 22.07 71.30 24.95
C LEU A 227 22.10 70.89 23.46
N VAL A 228 22.37 71.84 22.56
CA VAL A 228 22.54 71.58 21.13
C VAL A 228 23.71 70.60 20.89
N HIS A 229 24.81 70.80 21.59
CA HIS A 229 25.97 69.93 21.51
C HIS A 229 25.68 68.52 22.00
N ASP A 230 24.94 68.39 23.11
CA ASP A 230 24.60 67.04 23.70
C ASP A 230 23.56 66.27 22.89
N ILE A 231 22.61 67.00 22.22
CA ILE A 231 21.54 66.36 21.44
C ILE A 231 22.06 65.86 20.07
N GLY A 232 23.00 66.55 19.44
CA GLY A 232 23.53 66.16 18.11
C GLY A 232 23.97 64.70 18.00
N PRO A 233 24.83 64.22 18.91
CA PRO A 233 25.24 62.76 18.91
C PRO A 233 24.09 61.78 19.01
N VAL A 234 22.99 62.12 19.73
CA VAL A 234 21.81 61.27 19.90
C VAL A 234 21.16 60.94 18.55
N PHE A 235 21.00 61.96 17.68
CA PHE A 235 20.44 61.74 16.34
C PHE A 235 21.38 60.93 15.44
N GLY A 236 22.69 61.02 15.63
CA GLY A 236 23.67 60.18 14.98
C GLY A 236 23.56 58.69 15.41
N GLU A 237 23.24 58.47 16.68
CA GLU A 237 22.95 57.10 17.17
C GLU A 237 21.61 56.56 16.64
N VAL A 238 20.58 57.40 16.60
CA VAL A 238 19.29 57.03 15.99
C VAL A 238 19.47 56.65 14.52
N SER A 239 20.20 57.45 13.74
CA SER A 239 20.47 57.14 12.33
C SER A 239 21.19 55.81 12.13
N ARG A 240 22.20 55.50 12.97
CA ARG A 240 22.89 54.19 12.93
C ARG A 240 21.96 53.02 13.31
N SER A 241 21.11 53.24 14.30
CA SER A 241 20.13 52.23 14.73
C SER A 241 19.12 51.94 13.63
N VAL A 242 18.63 52.98 12.94
CA VAL A 242 17.74 52.86 11.79
C VAL A 242 18.41 52.08 10.64
N GLN A 243 19.68 52.39 10.34
CA GLN A 243 20.42 51.70 9.30
C GLN A 243 20.53 50.18 9.62
N MET A 244 20.87 49.80 10.85
CA MET A 244 20.89 48.42 11.29
C MET A 244 19.51 47.75 11.19
N GLN A 245 18.42 48.49 11.50
CA GLN A 245 17.06 47.98 11.40
C GLN A 245 16.68 47.69 9.94
N VAL A 246 17.05 48.56 9.00
CA VAL A 246 16.86 48.37 7.55
C VAL A 246 17.59 47.13 7.08
N GLU A 247 18.85 46.95 7.46
CA GLU A 247 19.65 45.76 7.10
C GLU A 247 19.05 44.48 7.68
N THR A 248 18.68 44.46 8.97
CA THR A 248 18.07 43.30 9.64
C THR A 248 16.72 42.95 9.04
N THR A 249 15.86 43.91 8.75
CA THR A 249 14.55 43.64 8.11
C THR A 249 14.70 43.09 6.70
N ALA A 250 15.68 43.57 5.94
CA ALA A 250 16.01 43.00 4.62
C ALA A 250 16.51 41.54 4.70
N GLU A 251 17.29 41.21 5.74
CA GLU A 251 17.76 39.87 5.98
C GLU A 251 16.62 38.92 6.39
N ILE A 252 15.75 39.34 7.30
CA ILE A 252 14.55 38.59 7.69
C ILE A 252 13.64 38.39 6.47
N GLY A 253 13.44 39.40 5.63
CA GLY A 253 12.66 39.30 4.40
C GLY A 253 13.21 38.25 3.41
N ARG A 254 14.54 38.18 3.26
CA ARG A 254 15.19 37.12 2.45
C ARG A 254 14.98 35.75 3.05
N ALA A 255 15.18 35.58 4.37
CA ALA A 255 14.96 34.33 5.08
C ALA A 255 13.50 33.86 4.99
N ALA A 256 12.54 34.79 5.08
CA ALA A 256 11.12 34.49 4.88
C ALA A 256 10.85 33.97 3.47
N SER A 257 11.42 34.59 2.43
CA SER A 257 11.26 34.12 1.05
C SER A 257 11.87 32.75 0.80
N GLU A 258 13.02 32.45 1.40
CA GLU A 258 13.64 31.12 1.35
C GLU A 258 12.79 30.06 2.07
N THR A 259 12.26 30.42 3.24
CA THR A 259 11.35 29.56 4.01
C THR A 259 10.07 29.27 3.23
N ALA A 260 9.48 30.27 2.55
CA ALA A 260 8.32 30.06 1.69
C ALA A 260 8.59 29.03 0.60
N ARG A 261 9.72 29.11 -0.09
CA ARG A 261 10.11 28.14 -1.13
C ARG A 261 10.32 26.75 -0.55
N PHE A 262 10.93 26.66 0.64
CA PHE A 262 11.10 25.36 1.31
C PHE A 262 9.76 24.73 1.69
N VAL A 263 8.84 25.51 2.26
CA VAL A 263 7.48 25.06 2.61
C VAL A 263 6.72 24.57 1.37
N ASP A 264 6.86 25.26 0.25
CA ASP A 264 6.25 24.87 -1.03
C ASP A 264 6.80 23.52 -1.54
N GLN A 265 8.11 23.32 -1.43
CA GLN A 265 8.75 22.03 -1.76
C GLN A 265 8.27 20.90 -0.86
N VAL A 266 8.08 21.16 0.44
CA VAL A 266 7.54 20.16 1.39
C VAL A 266 6.10 19.80 1.02
N ALA A 267 5.28 20.80 0.67
CA ALA A 267 3.89 20.56 0.23
C ALA A 267 3.83 19.69 -1.04
N GLU A 268 4.69 19.97 -2.01
CA GLU A 268 4.77 19.17 -3.24
C GLU A 268 5.24 17.75 -2.95
N LYS A 269 6.24 17.56 -2.09
CA LYS A 269 6.68 16.22 -1.65
C LYS A 269 5.58 15.47 -0.92
N ALA A 270 4.80 16.13 -0.09
CA ALA A 270 3.64 15.55 0.59
C ALA A 270 2.59 15.05 -0.42
N ARG A 271 2.28 15.83 -1.46
CA ARG A 271 1.36 15.40 -2.52
C ARG A 271 1.86 14.16 -3.28
N LEU A 272 3.14 14.15 -3.65
CA LEU A 272 3.75 13.00 -4.32
C LEU A 272 3.71 11.75 -3.43
N MET A 273 4.04 11.88 -2.14
CA MET A 273 3.95 10.81 -1.17
C MET A 273 2.52 10.24 -1.07
N ASN A 274 1.51 11.10 -1.02
CA ASN A 274 0.11 10.64 -0.96
C ASN A 274 -0.27 9.81 -2.20
N GLY A 275 0.19 10.22 -3.39
CA GLY A 275 0.03 9.47 -4.63
C GLY A 275 0.70 8.08 -4.58
N GLU A 276 1.94 7.99 -4.08
CA GLU A 276 2.64 6.72 -3.94
C GLU A 276 2.00 5.81 -2.88
N MET A 277 1.45 6.35 -1.77
CA MET A 277 0.69 5.58 -0.78
C MET A 277 -0.58 4.94 -1.38
N ALA A 278 -1.32 5.71 -2.20
CA ALA A 278 -2.49 5.19 -2.90
C ALA A 278 -2.12 4.05 -3.86
N ARG A 279 -1.01 4.19 -4.61
CA ARG A 279 -0.48 3.13 -5.48
C ARG A 279 -0.04 1.90 -4.70
N ALA A 280 0.68 2.08 -3.59
CA ALA A 280 1.12 0.99 -2.73
C ALA A 280 -0.07 0.23 -2.11
N THR A 281 -1.12 0.94 -1.70
CA THR A 281 -2.38 0.34 -1.22
C THR A 281 -3.04 -0.52 -2.30
N THR A 282 -3.15 -0.01 -3.53
CA THR A 282 -3.71 -0.76 -4.66
C THR A 282 -2.88 -2.01 -4.97
N LEU A 283 -1.56 -1.90 -4.96
CA LEU A 283 -0.65 -3.03 -5.16
C LEU A 283 -0.79 -4.08 -4.05
N GLY A 284 -0.94 -3.65 -2.79
CA GLY A 284 -1.19 -4.56 -1.66
C GLY A 284 -2.44 -5.40 -1.87
N ILE A 285 -3.56 -4.79 -2.28
CA ILE A 285 -4.81 -5.50 -2.60
C ILE A 285 -4.61 -6.50 -3.75
N ALA A 286 -3.84 -6.12 -4.77
CA ALA A 286 -3.54 -7.01 -5.89
C ALA A 286 -2.69 -8.22 -5.46
N VAL A 287 -1.71 -8.03 -4.58
CA VAL A 287 -0.87 -9.11 -4.00
C VAL A 287 -1.71 -10.05 -3.14
N GLU A 288 -2.64 -9.52 -2.33
CA GLU A 288 -3.58 -10.34 -1.54
C GLU A 288 -4.38 -11.27 -2.46
N LYS A 289 -5.00 -10.73 -3.51
CA LYS A 289 -5.77 -11.50 -4.48
C LYS A 289 -4.93 -12.54 -5.22
N ALA A 290 -3.72 -12.17 -5.63
CA ALA A 290 -2.78 -13.10 -6.29
C ALA A 290 -2.38 -14.25 -5.36
N THR A 291 -2.19 -13.98 -4.07
CA THR A 291 -1.86 -14.99 -3.05
C THR A 291 -3.01 -15.98 -2.86
N ASP A 292 -4.26 -15.51 -2.79
CA ASP A 292 -5.44 -16.38 -2.68
C ASP A 292 -5.58 -17.29 -3.93
N THR A 293 -5.41 -16.73 -5.12
CA THR A 293 -5.43 -17.49 -6.39
C THR A 293 -4.34 -18.56 -6.42
N MET A 294 -3.12 -18.21 -6.02
CA MET A 294 -1.98 -19.13 -5.98
C MET A 294 -2.18 -20.26 -4.97
N ASN A 295 -2.70 -19.96 -3.76
CA ASN A 295 -3.02 -20.98 -2.77
C ASN A 295 -4.08 -21.96 -3.29
N GLY A 296 -5.11 -21.46 -3.97
CA GLY A 296 -6.11 -22.29 -4.65
C GLY A 296 -5.48 -23.22 -5.68
N ALA A 297 -4.67 -22.69 -6.58
CA ALA A 297 -4.01 -23.45 -7.64
C ALA A 297 -3.08 -24.55 -7.08
N VAL A 298 -2.30 -24.25 -6.02
CA VAL A 298 -1.42 -25.25 -5.37
C VAL A 298 -2.24 -26.36 -4.69
N SER A 299 -3.35 -26.00 -4.03
CA SER A 299 -4.25 -26.98 -3.41
C SER A 299 -4.85 -27.92 -4.45
N ASP A 300 -5.32 -27.37 -5.58
CA ASP A 300 -5.90 -28.15 -6.68
C ASP A 300 -4.86 -29.05 -7.34
N MET A 301 -3.67 -28.52 -7.65
CA MET A 301 -2.54 -29.30 -8.17
C MET A 301 -2.17 -30.45 -7.23
N THR A 302 -2.10 -30.20 -5.91
CA THR A 302 -1.79 -31.25 -4.93
C THR A 302 -2.85 -32.34 -4.94
N ARG A 303 -4.13 -31.96 -4.99
CA ARG A 303 -5.26 -32.91 -5.07
C ARG A 303 -5.18 -33.77 -6.33
N GLN A 304 -4.93 -33.14 -7.49
CA GLN A 304 -4.78 -33.86 -8.77
C GLN A 304 -3.60 -34.80 -8.73
N LEU A 305 -2.42 -34.36 -8.30
CA LEU A 305 -1.22 -35.20 -8.23
C LEU A 305 -1.39 -36.38 -7.28
N VAL A 306 -1.98 -36.19 -6.10
CA VAL A 306 -2.28 -37.30 -5.16
C VAL A 306 -3.27 -38.29 -5.77
N THR A 307 -4.27 -37.80 -6.50
CA THR A 307 -5.23 -38.66 -7.20
C THR A 307 -4.55 -39.51 -8.26
N VAL A 308 -3.68 -38.92 -9.06
CA VAL A 308 -2.90 -39.60 -10.10
C VAL A 308 -1.95 -40.63 -9.51
N LEU A 309 -1.18 -40.26 -8.49
CA LEU A 309 -0.25 -41.17 -7.81
C LEU A 309 -0.97 -42.42 -7.28
N ARG A 310 -2.18 -42.26 -6.74
CA ARG A 310 -3.00 -43.37 -6.22
C ARG A 310 -3.61 -44.27 -7.30
N GLN A 311 -3.55 -43.89 -8.58
CA GLN A 311 -4.02 -44.68 -9.71
C GLN A 311 -2.95 -45.57 -10.31
N THR A 312 -1.67 -45.37 -9.96
CA THR A 312 -0.62 -46.28 -10.43
C THR A 312 -0.83 -47.67 -9.83
N PRO A 313 -0.59 -48.78 -10.56
CA PRO A 313 -0.78 -50.14 -10.06
C PRO A 313 -0.06 -50.39 -8.74
N GLU A 314 1.11 -49.80 -8.57
CA GLU A 314 1.97 -49.93 -7.39
C GLU A 314 1.44 -49.12 -6.18
N ALA A 315 0.68 -48.05 -6.41
CA ALA A 315 0.13 -47.19 -5.38
C ALA A 315 -1.34 -47.45 -5.08
N ASP A 316 -2.01 -48.23 -5.92
CA ASP A 316 -3.41 -48.59 -5.69
C ASP A 316 -3.53 -49.43 -4.42
N ARG A 317 -4.02 -48.81 -3.36
CA ARG A 317 -4.27 -49.45 -2.06
C ARG A 317 -5.47 -50.39 -2.11
N ARG A 318 -6.19 -50.42 -3.23
CA ARG A 318 -7.40 -51.23 -3.38
C ARG A 318 -7.03 -52.65 -3.74
N ARG A 319 -7.24 -53.55 -2.82
CA ARG A 319 -7.08 -55.01 -3.06
C ARG A 319 -8.27 -55.60 -3.78
N HIS A 320 -9.43 -54.92 -3.74
CA HIS A 320 -10.71 -55.43 -4.23
C HIS A 320 -11.49 -54.32 -4.92
N ASP A 321 -12.20 -54.66 -5.98
CA ASP A 321 -13.12 -53.75 -6.66
C ASP A 321 -14.23 -53.33 -5.72
N ARG A 322 -14.72 -52.12 -5.91
CA ARG A 322 -15.82 -51.55 -5.15
C ARG A 322 -17.04 -51.40 -6.04
N TRP A 323 -18.14 -51.92 -5.55
CA TRP A 323 -19.40 -51.86 -6.25
C TRP A 323 -20.33 -50.84 -5.61
N PRO A 324 -20.84 -49.85 -6.36
CA PRO A 324 -21.84 -48.92 -5.87
C PRO A 324 -23.14 -49.66 -5.51
N VAL A 325 -23.51 -49.57 -4.25
CA VAL A 325 -24.76 -50.16 -3.76
C VAL A 325 -25.29 -49.45 -2.54
N GLU A 326 -26.60 -49.19 -2.51
CA GLU A 326 -27.30 -48.66 -1.34
C GLU A 326 -27.90 -49.81 -0.52
N LEU A 327 -27.20 -50.22 0.54
CA LEU A 327 -27.71 -51.14 1.56
C LEU A 327 -28.05 -50.33 2.79
N ARG A 328 -29.29 -50.34 3.24
CA ARG A 328 -29.75 -49.68 4.45
C ARG A 328 -29.62 -50.58 5.64
N GLY A 329 -29.37 -50.00 6.82
CA GLY A 329 -29.27 -50.77 8.04
C GLY A 329 -28.81 -49.93 9.23
N GLU A 330 -28.27 -50.60 10.23
CA GLU A 330 -27.77 -50.01 11.44
C GLU A 330 -26.27 -50.26 11.63
N LEU A 331 -25.56 -49.21 12.08
CA LEU A 331 -24.20 -49.31 12.59
C LEU A 331 -24.26 -49.18 14.11
N ARG A 332 -23.68 -50.18 14.82
CA ARG A 332 -23.54 -50.20 16.26
C ARG A 332 -22.10 -49.89 16.67
N VAL A 333 -21.92 -48.90 17.53
CA VAL A 333 -20.66 -48.59 18.18
C VAL A 333 -20.91 -48.63 19.69
N ALA A 334 -20.35 -49.58 20.39
CA ALA A 334 -20.64 -49.81 21.81
C ALA A 334 -22.17 -49.92 22.06
N THR A 335 -22.76 -48.99 22.79
CA THR A 335 -24.21 -48.95 23.09
C THR A 335 -25.01 -48.09 22.12
N THR A 336 -24.34 -47.36 21.20
CA THR A 336 -25.00 -46.43 20.29
C THR A 336 -25.35 -47.09 18.98
N ARG A 337 -26.62 -46.95 18.54
CA ARG A 337 -27.10 -47.40 17.23
C ARG A 337 -27.33 -46.18 16.33
N VAL A 338 -26.82 -46.26 15.11
CA VAL A 338 -26.91 -45.18 14.12
C VAL A 338 -27.45 -45.75 12.82
N PRO A 339 -28.58 -45.27 12.30
CA PRO A 339 -29.04 -45.62 10.97
C PRO A 339 -28.02 -45.23 9.92
N VAL A 340 -27.70 -46.12 9.00
CA VAL A 340 -26.72 -45.95 7.94
C VAL A 340 -27.22 -46.48 6.60
N ARG A 341 -26.64 -45.94 5.54
CA ARG A 341 -26.75 -46.48 4.19
C ARG A 341 -25.38 -46.63 3.55
N SER A 342 -25.16 -47.66 2.75
CA SER A 342 -23.90 -47.78 2.01
C SER A 342 -23.89 -46.91 0.76
N ILE A 343 -22.69 -46.54 0.35
CA ILE A 343 -22.39 -45.90 -0.95
C ILE A 343 -21.74 -46.92 -1.87
N ASP A 344 -20.74 -47.64 -1.36
CA ASP A 344 -20.06 -48.72 -2.07
C ASP A 344 -19.75 -49.89 -1.12
N LEU A 345 -19.60 -51.09 -1.70
CA LEU A 345 -19.23 -52.33 -1.03
C LEU A 345 -18.06 -52.97 -1.76
N SER A 346 -17.10 -53.52 -1.02
CA SER A 346 -16.03 -54.36 -1.53
C SER A 346 -15.83 -55.57 -0.63
N GLN A 347 -15.03 -56.54 -1.06
CA GLN A 347 -14.72 -57.70 -0.24
C GLN A 347 -14.05 -57.34 1.09
N GLY A 348 -13.28 -56.22 1.14
CA GLY A 348 -12.56 -55.79 2.33
C GLY A 348 -13.24 -54.73 3.17
N GLY A 349 -14.39 -54.15 2.74
CA GLY A 349 -15.04 -53.08 3.49
C GLY A 349 -16.17 -52.39 2.76
N VAL A 350 -16.77 -51.42 3.45
CA VAL A 350 -17.93 -50.65 3.00
C VAL A 350 -17.75 -49.15 3.32
N LEU A 351 -18.26 -48.31 2.44
CA LEU A 351 -18.38 -46.85 2.68
C LEU A 351 -19.83 -46.55 3.10
N LEU A 352 -20.01 -45.95 4.27
CA LEU A 352 -21.32 -45.72 4.87
C LEU A 352 -21.57 -44.21 5.09
N VAL A 353 -22.78 -43.77 4.83
CA VAL A 353 -23.31 -42.49 5.27
C VAL A 353 -24.16 -42.69 6.50
N ALA A 354 -23.84 -41.99 7.57
CA ALA A 354 -24.67 -41.96 8.77
C ALA A 354 -25.78 -40.91 8.60
N GLU A 355 -27.05 -41.29 8.91
CA GLU A 355 -28.19 -40.37 8.78
C GLU A 355 -28.25 -39.34 9.91
N ARG A 356 -27.45 -39.51 10.97
CA ARG A 356 -27.27 -38.54 12.07
C ARG A 356 -25.79 -38.36 12.36
N GLU A 357 -25.39 -37.16 12.74
CA GLU A 357 -24.05 -36.91 13.25
C GLU A 357 -23.83 -37.69 14.56
N ALA A 358 -23.16 -38.80 14.46
CA ALA A 358 -22.65 -39.51 15.60
C ALA A 358 -21.16 -39.18 15.74
N GLY A 359 -20.73 -38.75 16.92
CA GLY A 359 -19.32 -38.43 17.23
C GLY A 359 -18.43 -39.67 17.21
N ILE A 360 -18.46 -40.44 16.12
CA ILE A 360 -17.77 -41.74 15.98
C ILE A 360 -16.30 -41.48 15.65
N ALA A 361 -15.41 -41.97 16.50
CA ALA A 361 -13.96 -41.83 16.34
C ALA A 361 -13.39 -42.82 15.33
N GLY A 362 -12.32 -42.44 14.63
CA GLY A 362 -11.51 -43.37 13.83
C GLY A 362 -10.87 -44.42 14.75
N GLY A 363 -10.76 -45.66 14.28
CA GLY A 363 -10.27 -46.81 15.04
C GLY A 363 -11.33 -47.53 15.88
N ALA A 364 -12.59 -47.05 15.92
CA ALA A 364 -13.66 -47.73 16.65
C ALA A 364 -14.06 -49.06 15.99
N ARG A 365 -14.21 -50.10 16.80
CA ARG A 365 -14.86 -51.36 16.37
C ARG A 365 -16.36 -51.14 16.21
N VAL A 366 -16.93 -51.70 15.14
CA VAL A 366 -18.34 -51.55 14.79
C VAL A 366 -18.95 -52.86 14.40
N GLU A 367 -20.22 -52.98 14.68
CA GLU A 367 -21.08 -54.04 14.15
C GLU A 367 -22.06 -53.40 13.16
N LEU A 368 -22.20 -53.99 12.01
CA LEU A 368 -23.10 -53.57 10.96
C LEU A 368 -24.18 -54.62 10.76
N ASP A 369 -25.41 -54.17 10.64
CA ASP A 369 -26.52 -54.99 10.17
C ASP A 369 -27.14 -54.32 8.96
N LEU A 370 -26.76 -54.79 7.76
CA LEU A 370 -27.13 -54.18 6.49
C LEU A 370 -28.09 -55.09 5.74
N THR A 371 -29.19 -54.55 5.23
CA THR A 371 -30.20 -55.27 4.45
C THR A 371 -29.57 -55.97 3.26
N GLY A 372 -29.74 -57.30 3.15
CA GLY A 372 -29.17 -58.12 2.07
C GLY A 372 -27.72 -58.56 2.28
N LEU A 373 -27.02 -58.05 3.29
CA LEU A 373 -25.68 -58.49 3.70
C LEU A 373 -25.71 -59.21 5.08
N GLY A 374 -26.65 -58.78 5.96
CA GLY A 374 -26.76 -59.26 7.34
C GLY A 374 -25.72 -58.67 8.27
N HIS A 375 -25.44 -59.37 9.36
CA HIS A 375 -24.52 -58.92 10.39
C HIS A 375 -23.05 -59.10 9.95
N VAL A 376 -22.26 -57.99 10.06
CA VAL A 376 -20.83 -57.95 9.74
C VAL A 376 -20.10 -57.10 10.76
N ALA A 377 -19.00 -57.64 11.32
CA ALA A 377 -18.13 -56.86 12.21
C ALA A 377 -17.01 -56.18 11.43
N GLY A 378 -16.52 -55.08 11.95
CA GLY A 378 -15.44 -54.32 11.34
C GLY A 378 -14.90 -53.19 12.20
N MET A 379 -14.05 -52.37 11.59
CA MET A 379 -13.40 -51.23 12.22
C MET A 379 -13.49 -50.01 11.32
N ILE A 380 -13.75 -48.82 11.90
CA ILE A 380 -13.69 -47.54 11.19
C ILE A 380 -12.23 -47.17 10.94
N VAL A 381 -11.80 -47.26 9.68
CA VAL A 381 -10.43 -46.95 9.25
C VAL A 381 -10.25 -45.49 8.79
N GLY A 382 -11.34 -44.74 8.64
CA GLY A 382 -11.29 -43.34 8.26
C GLY A 382 -12.66 -42.70 8.14
N LYS A 383 -12.65 -41.33 8.11
CA LYS A 383 -13.82 -40.51 7.80
C LYS A 383 -13.46 -39.58 6.64
N SER A 384 -14.35 -39.43 5.68
CA SER A 384 -14.21 -38.51 4.56
C SER A 384 -15.49 -37.69 4.37
N ALA A 385 -15.48 -36.73 3.45
CA ALA A 385 -16.70 -36.02 3.06
C ALA A 385 -17.80 -36.94 2.52
N LEU A 386 -17.43 -38.12 2.02
CA LEU A 386 -18.38 -39.12 1.50
C LEU A 386 -18.97 -40.02 2.60
N GLY A 387 -18.36 -40.08 3.80
CA GLY A 387 -18.84 -40.91 4.90
C GLY A 387 -17.76 -41.62 5.69
N LEU A 388 -18.17 -42.70 6.38
CA LEU A 388 -17.35 -43.56 7.23
C LEU A 388 -16.80 -44.73 6.42
N HIS A 389 -15.47 -44.88 6.41
CA HIS A 389 -14.81 -46.03 5.80
C HIS A 389 -14.69 -47.14 6.83
N VAL A 390 -15.39 -48.25 6.63
CA VAL A 390 -15.35 -49.43 7.49
C VAL A 390 -14.58 -50.56 6.79
N LYS A 391 -13.55 -51.08 7.45
CA LYS A 391 -12.86 -52.31 7.06
C LYS A 391 -13.53 -53.50 7.78
N PHE A 392 -13.89 -54.54 7.05
CA PHE A 392 -14.46 -55.76 7.63
C PHE A 392 -13.42 -56.57 8.38
N ASP A 393 -13.84 -57.32 9.40
CA ASP A 393 -13.00 -58.29 10.09
C ASP A 393 -12.73 -59.47 9.17
N GLU A 394 -11.45 -59.76 8.93
CA GLU A 394 -11.01 -60.81 8.00
C GLU A 394 -11.19 -62.22 8.58
N GLU A 395 -11.47 -62.35 9.88
CA GLU A 395 -11.60 -63.64 10.58
C GLU A 395 -13.02 -64.21 10.53
N ASP A 396 -14.05 -63.45 10.20
CA ASP A 396 -15.44 -63.88 10.08
C ASP A 396 -15.67 -64.59 8.71
N ALA A 397 -15.57 -65.94 8.72
CA ALA A 397 -15.75 -66.74 7.52
C ALA A 397 -17.17 -66.65 6.94
N ASP A 398 -18.18 -66.59 7.82
CA ASP A 398 -19.59 -66.57 7.40
C ASP A 398 -19.93 -65.19 6.80
N ALA A 399 -19.41 -64.12 7.37
CA ALA A 399 -19.54 -62.80 6.77
C ALA A 399 -18.86 -62.72 5.40
N ARG A 400 -17.67 -63.30 5.23
CA ARG A 400 -16.99 -63.36 3.91
C ARG A 400 -17.82 -64.07 2.85
N VAL A 401 -18.47 -65.15 3.18
CA VAL A 401 -19.37 -65.87 2.25
C VAL A 401 -20.57 -65.00 1.86
N ARG A 402 -21.19 -64.30 2.83
CA ARG A 402 -22.32 -63.41 2.56
C ARG A 402 -21.88 -62.20 1.73
N ILE A 403 -20.73 -61.62 2.03
CA ILE A 403 -20.14 -60.52 1.27
C ILE A 403 -19.88 -60.98 -0.16
N GLY A 404 -19.23 -62.13 -0.36
CA GLY A 404 -18.97 -62.73 -1.68
C GLY A 404 -20.25 -62.90 -2.50
N ALA A 405 -21.26 -63.56 -1.94
CA ALA A 405 -22.55 -63.77 -2.62
C ALA A 405 -23.27 -62.41 -2.95
N CYS A 406 -23.09 -61.38 -2.13
CA CYS A 406 -23.60 -60.02 -2.42
C CYS A 406 -22.84 -59.38 -3.59
N LEU A 407 -21.51 -59.49 -3.60
CA LEU A 407 -20.67 -58.93 -4.68
C LEU A 407 -20.91 -59.68 -6.01
N ASP A 408 -21.11 -60.98 -6.00
CA ASP A 408 -21.43 -61.76 -7.20
C ASP A 408 -22.75 -61.29 -7.83
N ARG A 409 -23.78 -61.10 -7.01
CA ARG A 409 -25.07 -60.52 -7.47
C ARG A 409 -24.89 -59.12 -8.05
N LEU A 410 -24.10 -58.27 -7.42
CA LEU A 410 -23.82 -56.92 -7.93
C LEU A 410 -23.05 -56.99 -9.26
N SER A 411 -22.05 -57.86 -9.37
CA SER A 411 -21.31 -58.10 -10.61
C SER A 411 -22.24 -58.49 -11.77
N GLU A 412 -23.18 -59.43 -11.53
CA GLU A 412 -24.18 -59.80 -12.52
C GLU A 412 -25.14 -58.65 -12.89
N GLU A 413 -25.55 -57.84 -11.91
CA GLU A 413 -26.39 -56.64 -12.16
C GLU A 413 -25.66 -55.60 -13.05
N PHE A 414 -24.37 -55.38 -12.80
CA PHE A 414 -23.58 -54.41 -13.57
C PHE A 414 -23.06 -54.94 -14.90
N ARG A 415 -23.02 -56.27 -15.12
CA ARG A 415 -22.49 -56.91 -16.34
C ARG A 415 -23.04 -56.31 -17.63
N PRO A 416 -24.36 -56.14 -17.83
CA PRO A 416 -24.89 -55.55 -19.07
C PRO A 416 -24.46 -54.10 -19.28
N MET A 417 -24.25 -53.32 -18.20
CA MET A 417 -23.78 -51.95 -18.25
C MET A 417 -22.30 -51.90 -18.62
N ILE A 418 -21.49 -52.80 -18.08
CA ILE A 418 -20.06 -52.93 -18.37
C ILE A 418 -19.84 -53.35 -19.82
N GLU A 419 -20.54 -54.37 -20.31
CA GLU A 419 -20.46 -54.83 -21.70
C GLU A 419 -20.85 -53.75 -22.69
N ARG A 420 -21.90 -52.95 -22.38
CA ARG A 420 -22.31 -51.81 -23.21
C ARG A 420 -21.24 -50.70 -23.20
N ALA A 421 -20.65 -50.41 -22.05
CA ALA A 421 -19.58 -49.41 -21.96
C ALA A 421 -18.34 -49.84 -22.72
N GLN A 422 -17.96 -51.15 -22.65
CA GLN A 422 -16.84 -51.72 -23.41
C GLN A 422 -17.11 -51.67 -24.91
N SER A 423 -18.30 -52.07 -25.36
CA SER A 423 -18.71 -51.98 -26.76
C SER A 423 -18.70 -50.53 -27.26
N GLY A 424 -19.16 -49.56 -26.43
CA GLY A 424 -19.14 -48.13 -26.75
C GLY A 424 -17.71 -47.60 -26.90
N ALA A 425 -16.82 -47.94 -25.99
CA ALA A 425 -15.41 -47.58 -26.07
C ALA A 425 -14.74 -48.15 -27.34
N GLU A 426 -15.01 -49.40 -27.68
CA GLU A 426 -14.50 -50.02 -28.91
C GLU A 426 -14.99 -49.30 -30.17
N GLN A 427 -16.27 -48.93 -30.23
CA GLN A 427 -16.83 -48.18 -31.34
C GLN A 427 -16.16 -46.81 -31.48
N ILE A 428 -15.94 -46.11 -30.37
CA ILE A 428 -15.22 -44.81 -30.35
C ILE A 428 -13.76 -44.99 -30.81
N MET A 429 -13.04 -45.99 -30.29
CA MET A 429 -11.67 -46.28 -30.72
C MET A 429 -11.57 -46.55 -32.22
N LYS A 430 -12.47 -47.37 -32.76
CA LYS A 430 -12.55 -47.68 -34.21
C LYS A 430 -12.86 -46.39 -35.04
N ALA A 431 -13.76 -45.54 -34.54
CA ALA A 431 -14.10 -44.31 -35.21
C ALA A 431 -12.93 -43.28 -35.23
N LEU A 432 -12.20 -43.17 -34.11
CA LEU A 432 -11.02 -42.31 -34.02
C LEU A 432 -9.87 -42.83 -34.90
N ASP A 433 -9.59 -44.12 -34.88
CA ASP A 433 -8.58 -44.75 -35.73
C ASP A 433 -8.90 -44.57 -37.23
N ALA A 434 -10.15 -44.78 -37.62
CA ALA A 434 -10.59 -44.57 -38.99
C ALA A 434 -10.48 -43.11 -39.44
N ALA A 435 -10.78 -42.14 -38.55
CA ALA A 435 -10.65 -40.73 -38.84
C ALA A 435 -9.17 -40.30 -39.02
N ILE A 436 -8.27 -40.91 -38.21
CA ILE A 436 -6.83 -40.67 -38.36
C ILE A 436 -6.33 -41.24 -39.69
N GLU A 437 -6.77 -42.47 -40.07
CA GLU A 437 -6.37 -43.09 -41.33
C GLU A 437 -6.87 -42.34 -42.58
N LYS A 438 -8.04 -41.72 -42.50
CA LYS A 438 -8.62 -40.85 -43.53
C LYS A 438 -8.02 -39.48 -43.60
N GLY A 439 -7.27 -39.03 -42.58
CA GLY A 439 -6.74 -37.66 -42.47
C GLY A 439 -7.75 -36.65 -41.93
N ASP A 440 -8.93 -37.08 -41.48
CA ASP A 440 -9.96 -36.19 -40.88
C ASP A 440 -9.60 -35.73 -39.47
N LEU A 441 -8.65 -36.40 -38.80
CA LEU A 441 -8.11 -36.12 -37.48
C LEU A 441 -6.61 -36.41 -37.47
N HIS A 442 -5.79 -35.44 -37.09
CA HIS A 442 -4.37 -35.68 -36.85
C HIS A 442 -4.11 -36.31 -35.50
N PHE A 443 -3.26 -37.34 -35.46
CA PHE A 443 -2.94 -38.03 -34.21
C PHE A 443 -2.35 -37.09 -33.16
N GLY A 444 -1.49 -36.13 -33.55
CA GLY A 444 -0.93 -35.14 -32.64
C GLY A 444 -1.99 -34.21 -32.04
N ASP A 445 -3.00 -33.82 -32.84
CA ASP A 445 -4.07 -32.91 -32.39
C ASP A 445 -4.99 -33.60 -31.36
N LEU A 446 -5.21 -34.92 -31.51
CA LEU A 446 -5.99 -35.70 -30.56
C LEU A 446 -5.37 -35.69 -29.14
N PHE A 447 -4.05 -35.59 -29.06
CA PHE A 447 -3.30 -35.56 -27.81
C PHE A 447 -2.85 -34.11 -27.43
N ASP A 448 -3.43 -33.08 -28.08
CA ASP A 448 -3.23 -31.66 -27.68
C ASP A 448 -3.89 -31.39 -26.33
N THR A 449 -3.07 -31.00 -25.37
CA THR A 449 -3.50 -30.62 -24.01
C THR A 449 -3.39 -29.12 -23.76
N ASN A 450 -3.22 -28.32 -24.82
CA ASN A 450 -3.25 -26.86 -24.73
C ASN A 450 -4.70 -26.37 -24.79
N TYR A 451 -5.37 -26.40 -23.63
CA TYR A 451 -6.77 -25.99 -23.50
C TYR A 451 -6.89 -24.47 -23.57
N ARG A 452 -7.47 -23.95 -24.66
CA ARG A 452 -7.75 -22.54 -24.87
C ARG A 452 -9.12 -22.21 -24.29
N PRO A 453 -9.21 -21.31 -23.30
CA PRO A 453 -10.49 -20.93 -22.73
C PRO A 453 -11.37 -20.19 -23.75
N VAL A 454 -12.65 -20.48 -23.76
CA VAL A 454 -13.66 -19.78 -24.56
C VAL A 454 -14.06 -18.53 -23.78
N GLU A 455 -13.78 -17.37 -24.36
CA GLU A 455 -14.07 -16.08 -23.73
C GLU A 455 -15.55 -15.89 -23.44
N GLY A 456 -15.88 -15.40 -22.25
CA GLY A 456 -17.26 -15.15 -21.83
C GLY A 456 -18.05 -16.39 -21.43
N SER A 457 -17.45 -17.59 -21.43
CA SER A 457 -18.11 -18.81 -20.97
C SER A 457 -18.13 -18.93 -19.44
N ASP A 458 -19.29 -19.28 -18.86
CA ASP A 458 -19.45 -19.54 -17.42
C ASP A 458 -20.50 -20.63 -17.19
N PRO A 459 -20.12 -21.84 -16.70
CA PRO A 459 -18.73 -22.30 -16.40
C PRO A 459 -17.79 -22.30 -17.60
N ILE A 460 -16.50 -22.11 -17.35
CA ILE A 460 -15.47 -21.98 -18.39
C ILE A 460 -15.46 -23.22 -19.30
N GLN A 461 -15.54 -22.99 -20.60
CA GLN A 461 -15.35 -24.00 -21.64
C GLN A 461 -13.97 -23.85 -22.29
N TYR A 462 -13.45 -24.93 -22.84
CA TYR A 462 -12.10 -25.00 -23.45
C TYR A 462 -12.14 -25.67 -24.79
N GLU A 463 -11.26 -25.23 -25.69
CA GLU A 463 -11.07 -25.80 -27.03
C GLU A 463 -9.64 -26.32 -27.18
N THR A 464 -9.50 -27.38 -27.98
CA THR A 464 -8.22 -27.97 -28.44
C THR A 464 -8.19 -28.07 -29.96
N LEU A 465 -7.07 -28.46 -30.53
CA LEU A 465 -6.93 -28.65 -31.98
C LEU A 465 -7.88 -29.77 -32.50
N ALA A 466 -8.16 -30.79 -31.69
CA ALA A 466 -9.01 -31.92 -32.06
C ALA A 466 -10.53 -31.62 -32.03
N LEU A 467 -10.97 -30.51 -31.39
CA LEU A 467 -12.38 -30.30 -31.09
C LEU A 467 -13.30 -30.47 -32.31
N GLY A 468 -12.99 -29.79 -33.43
CA GLY A 468 -13.83 -29.84 -34.62
C GLY A 468 -13.98 -31.22 -35.24
N ALA A 469 -12.96 -32.09 -35.12
CA ALA A 469 -13.03 -33.47 -35.53
C ALA A 469 -13.86 -34.30 -34.55
N LEU A 470 -13.64 -34.13 -33.23
CA LEU A 470 -14.36 -34.83 -32.18
C LEU A 470 -15.86 -34.51 -32.17
N GLU A 471 -16.25 -33.26 -32.47
CA GLU A 471 -17.66 -32.87 -32.63
C GLU A 471 -18.40 -33.59 -33.79
N ARG A 472 -17.65 -34.11 -34.78
CA ARG A 472 -18.21 -34.92 -35.89
C ARG A 472 -18.19 -36.41 -35.58
N ILE A 473 -17.15 -36.87 -34.89
CA ILE A 473 -16.88 -38.34 -34.71
C ILE A 473 -17.67 -38.88 -33.52
N LEU A 474 -17.71 -38.21 -32.38
CA LEU A 474 -18.23 -38.74 -31.13
C LEU A 474 -19.76 -38.79 -31.06
N PRO A 475 -20.53 -37.76 -31.50
CA PRO A 475 -21.98 -37.75 -31.29
C PRO A 475 -22.73 -38.94 -31.92
N PRO A 476 -22.42 -39.43 -33.14
CA PRO A 476 -23.14 -40.56 -33.72
C PRO A 476 -23.06 -41.80 -32.85
N VAL A 477 -21.92 -42.08 -32.24
CA VAL A 477 -21.72 -43.26 -31.36
C VAL A 477 -22.36 -43.03 -30.00
N GLN A 478 -22.12 -41.85 -29.38
CA GLN A 478 -22.65 -41.53 -28.06
C GLN A 478 -24.18 -41.49 -28.02
N GLU A 479 -24.83 -40.90 -29.03
CA GLU A 479 -26.30 -40.82 -29.11
C GLU A 479 -26.93 -42.20 -29.34
N ALA A 480 -26.29 -43.07 -30.13
CA ALA A 480 -26.75 -44.44 -30.32
C ALA A 480 -26.73 -45.22 -28.99
N ILE A 481 -25.60 -45.16 -28.26
CA ILE A 481 -25.41 -45.93 -27.02
C ILE A 481 -26.34 -45.43 -25.89
N VAL A 482 -26.52 -44.11 -25.72
CA VAL A 482 -27.43 -43.57 -24.68
C VAL A 482 -28.89 -43.98 -24.98
N GLY A 483 -29.24 -44.18 -26.25
CA GLY A 483 -30.56 -44.66 -26.68
C GLY A 483 -30.86 -46.10 -26.37
N GLU A 484 -29.86 -46.95 -26.16
CA GLU A 484 -30.03 -48.39 -25.91
C GLU A 484 -30.60 -48.73 -24.53
N ASP A 485 -30.35 -47.89 -23.52
CA ASP A 485 -30.81 -48.13 -22.15
C ASP A 485 -31.44 -46.85 -21.54
N LYS A 486 -32.74 -46.90 -21.29
CA LYS A 486 -33.49 -45.77 -20.70
C LYS A 486 -33.01 -45.37 -19.30
N ARG A 487 -32.24 -46.22 -18.61
CA ARG A 487 -31.64 -45.95 -17.30
C ARG A 487 -30.36 -45.11 -17.45
N MET A 488 -29.72 -45.15 -18.64
CA MET A 488 -28.52 -44.38 -18.91
C MET A 488 -28.86 -42.89 -18.98
N THR A 489 -28.25 -42.12 -18.11
CA THR A 489 -28.45 -40.67 -18.09
C THR A 489 -27.58 -39.98 -19.14
N PHE A 490 -26.38 -40.46 -19.35
CA PHE A 490 -25.45 -39.99 -20.38
C PHE A 490 -24.33 -40.99 -20.66
N CYS A 491 -23.70 -40.83 -21.82
CA CYS A 491 -22.37 -41.34 -22.09
C CYS A 491 -21.54 -40.24 -22.79
N ALA A 492 -20.25 -40.19 -22.47
CA ALA A 492 -19.34 -39.19 -23.02
C ALA A 492 -17.89 -39.64 -22.94
N CYS A 493 -17.02 -39.05 -23.77
CA CYS A 493 -15.59 -39.31 -23.72
C CYS A 493 -14.87 -38.16 -23.03
N VAL A 494 -13.83 -38.46 -22.27
CA VAL A 494 -12.93 -37.49 -21.67
C VAL A 494 -11.49 -37.83 -22.03
N ASP A 495 -10.64 -36.84 -22.21
CA ASP A 495 -9.21 -37.04 -22.35
C ASP A 495 -8.52 -37.33 -21.01
N VAL A 496 -7.21 -37.59 -21.01
CA VAL A 496 -6.41 -37.91 -19.80
C VAL A 496 -6.48 -36.87 -18.69
N ASN A 497 -6.89 -35.63 -18.97
CA ASN A 497 -7.02 -34.54 -18.01
C ASN A 497 -8.47 -34.23 -17.62
N GLY A 498 -9.42 -35.05 -18.10
CA GLY A 498 -10.83 -34.89 -17.83
C GLY A 498 -11.53 -33.86 -18.71
N TRP A 499 -10.87 -33.37 -19.78
CA TRP A 499 -11.54 -32.53 -20.76
C TRP A 499 -12.57 -33.34 -21.55
N LEU A 500 -13.80 -32.86 -21.55
CA LEU A 500 -14.95 -33.47 -22.19
C LEU A 500 -15.32 -32.67 -23.45
N PRO A 501 -14.79 -33.03 -24.63
CA PRO A 501 -15.00 -32.27 -25.85
C PRO A 501 -16.48 -32.19 -26.24
N VAL A 502 -17.18 -33.33 -26.17
CA VAL A 502 -18.56 -33.48 -26.62
C VAL A 502 -19.35 -34.26 -25.59
N HIS A 503 -20.52 -33.77 -25.25
CA HIS A 503 -21.50 -34.47 -24.42
C HIS A 503 -22.71 -34.89 -25.28
N ASN A 504 -23.65 -35.69 -24.74
CA ASN A 504 -24.93 -35.93 -25.39
C ASN A 504 -25.66 -34.62 -25.68
N LYS A 505 -26.46 -34.56 -26.73
CA LYS A 505 -27.14 -33.33 -27.22
C LYS A 505 -27.89 -32.57 -26.13
N ILE A 506 -28.54 -33.27 -25.21
CA ILE A 506 -29.28 -32.66 -24.09
C ILE A 506 -28.39 -31.89 -23.13
N TYR A 507 -27.09 -32.20 -23.06
CA TYR A 507 -26.09 -31.55 -22.20
C TYR A 507 -25.02 -30.75 -22.97
N SER A 508 -25.19 -30.58 -24.28
CA SER A 508 -24.34 -29.79 -25.17
C SER A 508 -25.06 -28.56 -25.70
N GLN A 509 -25.89 -27.92 -24.87
CA GLN A 509 -26.64 -26.74 -25.27
C GLN A 509 -25.71 -25.49 -25.29
N PRO A 510 -26.01 -24.49 -26.12
CA PRO A 510 -25.33 -23.19 -26.05
C PRO A 510 -25.52 -22.55 -24.67
N GLN A 511 -24.47 -21.91 -24.15
CA GLN A 511 -24.56 -21.21 -22.86
C GLN A 511 -25.46 -19.99 -22.95
N ARG A 512 -26.18 -19.70 -21.86
CA ARG A 512 -26.99 -18.49 -21.65
C ARG A 512 -26.20 -17.48 -20.85
N PRO A 513 -25.95 -16.28 -21.34
CA PRO A 513 -25.23 -15.26 -20.58
C PRO A 513 -25.89 -14.99 -19.23
N GLY A 514 -25.10 -15.05 -18.16
CA GLY A 514 -25.53 -14.77 -16.78
C GLY A 514 -26.33 -15.88 -16.07
N ASP A 515 -26.73 -16.96 -16.76
CA ASP A 515 -27.48 -18.08 -16.16
C ASP A 515 -26.55 -19.26 -15.84
N VAL A 516 -25.67 -19.07 -14.85
CA VAL A 516 -24.65 -20.07 -14.45
C VAL A 516 -25.29 -21.38 -14.01
N ALA A 517 -26.42 -21.34 -13.31
CA ALA A 517 -27.12 -22.53 -12.84
C ALA A 517 -27.63 -23.40 -14.01
N TRP A 518 -28.26 -22.77 -14.98
CA TRP A 518 -28.74 -23.47 -16.18
C TRP A 518 -27.58 -23.99 -17.02
N ASN A 519 -26.52 -23.17 -17.21
CA ASN A 519 -25.32 -23.55 -17.96
C ASN A 519 -24.62 -24.75 -17.31
N THR A 520 -24.54 -24.79 -15.97
CA THR A 520 -23.96 -25.93 -15.24
C THR A 520 -24.70 -27.23 -15.51
N ALA A 521 -26.02 -27.18 -15.63
CA ALA A 521 -26.85 -28.35 -15.91
C ALA A 521 -26.79 -28.79 -17.38
N ASN A 522 -26.84 -27.86 -18.34
CA ASN A 522 -27.15 -28.13 -19.74
C ASN A 522 -25.98 -27.93 -20.72
N CYS A 523 -24.90 -27.24 -20.30
CA CYS A 523 -23.74 -26.94 -21.15
C CYS A 523 -22.50 -27.61 -20.55
N ARG A 524 -22.42 -28.91 -20.68
CA ARG A 524 -21.36 -29.72 -20.05
C ARG A 524 -20.21 -30.08 -21.00
N ASN A 525 -20.41 -29.91 -22.30
CA ASN A 525 -19.38 -30.08 -23.32
C ASN A 525 -18.28 -29.03 -23.21
N LYS A 526 -17.10 -29.31 -23.72
CA LYS A 526 -15.91 -28.43 -23.73
C LYS A 526 -15.39 -28.07 -22.33
N ARG A 527 -15.86 -28.73 -21.27
CA ARG A 527 -15.45 -28.49 -19.89
C ARG A 527 -14.42 -29.51 -19.44
N ILE A 528 -13.61 -29.12 -18.46
CA ILE A 528 -12.68 -30.02 -17.78
C ILE A 528 -13.32 -30.49 -16.47
N PHE A 529 -13.41 -31.80 -16.29
CA PHE A 529 -13.87 -32.50 -15.08
C PHE A 529 -12.66 -33.11 -14.39
N ASP A 530 -11.90 -32.31 -13.70
CA ASP A 530 -10.66 -32.64 -13.01
C ASP A 530 -10.86 -32.99 -11.52
N ASP A 531 -12.11 -33.20 -11.13
CA ASP A 531 -12.44 -33.76 -9.83
C ASP A 531 -11.98 -35.24 -9.73
N ARG A 532 -12.11 -35.80 -8.54
CA ARG A 532 -11.68 -37.19 -8.31
C ARG A 532 -12.34 -38.17 -9.27
N THR A 533 -13.64 -38.06 -9.53
CA THR A 533 -14.39 -38.99 -10.37
C THR A 533 -13.98 -38.84 -11.83
N GLY A 534 -13.88 -37.63 -12.32
CA GLY A 534 -13.47 -37.32 -13.68
C GLY A 534 -12.05 -37.79 -13.99
N LEU A 535 -11.08 -37.53 -13.10
CA LEU A 535 -9.71 -38.01 -13.29
C LEU A 535 -9.57 -39.51 -13.16
N LEU A 536 -10.36 -40.18 -12.29
CA LEU A 536 -10.38 -41.62 -12.19
C LEU A 536 -10.86 -42.25 -13.50
N ALA A 537 -11.92 -41.71 -14.10
CA ALA A 537 -12.44 -42.16 -15.40
C ALA A 537 -11.41 -41.91 -16.53
N ALA A 538 -10.87 -40.69 -16.59
CA ALA A 538 -9.93 -40.21 -17.62
C ALA A 538 -8.64 -41.04 -17.69
N ARG A 539 -8.13 -41.49 -16.56
CA ARG A 539 -6.84 -42.21 -16.42
C ARG A 539 -6.97 -43.67 -16.07
N ASN A 540 -8.18 -44.21 -16.11
CA ASN A 540 -8.40 -45.65 -15.93
C ASN A 540 -7.70 -46.43 -17.05
N THR A 541 -6.84 -47.38 -16.68
CA THR A 541 -6.20 -48.32 -17.59
C THR A 541 -6.65 -49.77 -17.38
N ARG A 542 -7.56 -50.02 -16.40
CA ARG A 542 -8.19 -51.32 -16.18
C ARG A 542 -9.27 -51.58 -17.24
N PRO A 543 -9.67 -52.83 -17.49
CA PRO A 543 -10.71 -53.13 -18.46
C PRO A 543 -12.01 -52.35 -18.25
N PHE A 544 -12.34 -52.05 -17.00
CA PHE A 544 -13.43 -51.16 -16.60
C PHE A 544 -13.18 -50.66 -15.17
N LEU A 545 -13.84 -49.55 -14.84
CA LEU A 545 -13.94 -49.01 -13.48
C LEU A 545 -15.41 -48.71 -13.18
N VAL A 546 -15.91 -49.17 -12.03
CA VAL A 546 -17.25 -48.82 -11.55
C VAL A 546 -17.11 -47.86 -10.37
N GLN A 547 -17.82 -46.76 -10.42
CA GLN A 547 -17.77 -45.78 -9.35
C GLN A 547 -19.14 -45.11 -9.11
N SER A 548 -19.28 -44.52 -7.93
CA SER A 548 -20.43 -43.67 -7.60
C SER A 548 -19.96 -42.25 -7.32
N TYR A 549 -20.77 -41.29 -7.71
CA TYR A 549 -20.52 -39.86 -7.44
C TYR A 549 -21.80 -39.07 -7.31
N LEU A 550 -21.68 -37.88 -6.78
CA LEU A 550 -22.74 -36.90 -6.64
C LEU A 550 -22.67 -35.92 -7.81
N ARG A 551 -23.70 -35.99 -8.71
CA ARG A 551 -23.78 -35.09 -9.86
C ARG A 551 -24.49 -33.81 -9.49
N ASP A 552 -23.82 -32.69 -9.68
CA ASP A 552 -24.41 -31.36 -9.57
C ASP A 552 -25.19 -31.04 -10.86
N LEU A 553 -26.49 -30.74 -10.68
CA LEU A 553 -27.40 -30.32 -11.74
C LEU A 553 -27.61 -28.79 -11.78
N GLY A 554 -26.81 -28.01 -11.03
CA GLY A 554 -26.99 -26.57 -10.87
C GLY A 554 -28.06 -26.22 -9.82
N GLY A 555 -28.00 -24.97 -9.32
CA GLY A 555 -28.95 -24.49 -8.32
C GLY A 555 -28.99 -25.26 -7.00
N GLY A 556 -27.92 -25.97 -6.65
CA GLY A 556 -27.81 -26.79 -5.42
C GLY A 556 -28.50 -28.15 -5.50
N LYS A 557 -29.00 -28.57 -6.68
CA LYS A 557 -29.63 -29.89 -6.88
C LYS A 557 -28.54 -30.92 -7.18
N ILE A 558 -28.34 -31.88 -6.25
CA ILE A 558 -27.36 -32.95 -6.35
C ILE A 558 -28.07 -34.30 -6.41
N ILE A 559 -27.68 -35.17 -7.34
CA ILE A 559 -28.22 -36.54 -7.48
C ILE A 559 -27.09 -37.57 -7.43
N PRO A 560 -27.33 -38.75 -6.79
CA PRO A 560 -26.39 -39.85 -6.82
C PRO A 560 -26.41 -40.56 -8.18
N MET A 561 -25.21 -40.91 -8.68
CA MET A 561 -25.02 -41.57 -9.96
C MET A 561 -24.13 -42.80 -9.78
N LYS A 562 -24.41 -43.85 -10.58
CA LYS A 562 -23.50 -44.98 -10.85
C LYS A 562 -22.81 -44.72 -12.19
N GLU A 563 -21.53 -44.97 -12.29
CA GLU A 563 -20.76 -44.73 -13.52
C GLU A 563 -19.85 -45.92 -13.82
N ILE A 564 -19.81 -46.26 -15.10
CA ILE A 564 -18.88 -47.28 -15.63
C ILE A 564 -17.96 -46.55 -16.61
N ASP A 565 -16.65 -46.65 -16.37
CA ASP A 565 -15.61 -46.03 -17.16
C ASP A 565 -14.73 -47.08 -17.83
N VAL A 566 -14.51 -46.94 -19.12
CA VAL A 566 -13.70 -47.87 -19.93
C VAL A 566 -12.59 -47.04 -20.61
N PRO A 567 -11.32 -47.52 -20.60
CA PRO A 567 -10.23 -46.80 -21.22
C PRO A 567 -10.41 -46.71 -22.74
N ILE A 568 -10.01 -45.53 -23.27
CA ILE A 568 -9.89 -45.30 -24.72
C ILE A 568 -8.41 -45.27 -25.07
N THR A 569 -7.98 -46.15 -25.96
CA THR A 569 -6.62 -46.25 -26.46
C THR A 569 -6.63 -46.08 -27.98
N VAL A 570 -5.87 -45.13 -28.52
CA VAL A 570 -5.80 -44.86 -29.95
C VAL A 570 -4.38 -45.09 -30.44
N LYS A 571 -4.19 -45.92 -31.43
CA LYS A 571 -2.88 -46.37 -31.95
C LYS A 571 -1.91 -46.79 -30.83
N GLY A 572 -2.43 -47.52 -29.83
CA GLY A 572 -1.64 -48.05 -28.69
C GLY A 572 -1.34 -47.05 -27.60
N ARG A 573 -1.78 -45.79 -27.70
CA ARG A 573 -1.58 -44.75 -26.68
C ARG A 573 -2.89 -44.44 -25.96
N HIS A 574 -2.90 -44.48 -24.63
CA HIS A 574 -4.05 -44.11 -23.81
C HIS A 574 -4.40 -42.62 -24.05
N TRP A 575 -5.62 -42.38 -24.52
CA TRP A 575 -6.14 -41.04 -24.77
C TRP A 575 -6.98 -40.53 -23.61
N GLY A 576 -7.77 -41.39 -22.96
CA GLY A 576 -8.68 -41.02 -21.90
C GLY A 576 -9.68 -42.14 -21.58
N GLY A 577 -10.93 -41.79 -21.25
CA GLY A 577 -11.97 -42.72 -20.86
C GLY A 577 -13.32 -42.47 -21.51
N PHE A 578 -14.02 -43.54 -21.83
CA PHE A 578 -15.45 -43.54 -22.13
C PHE A 578 -16.23 -43.72 -20.84
N ARG A 579 -17.10 -42.79 -20.53
CA ARG A 579 -17.91 -42.70 -19.33
C ARG A 579 -19.35 -42.98 -19.65
N SER A 580 -20.00 -43.89 -18.93
CA SER A 580 -21.45 -44.16 -19.03
C SER A 580 -22.07 -44.11 -17.64
N ALA A 581 -23.05 -43.22 -17.46
CA ALA A 581 -23.61 -42.93 -16.15
C ALA A 581 -25.11 -43.24 -16.08
N TYR A 582 -25.50 -43.81 -14.95
CA TYR A 582 -26.85 -44.24 -14.64
C TYR A 582 -27.30 -43.62 -13.32
N GLN A 583 -28.59 -43.24 -13.23
CA GLN A 583 -29.13 -42.75 -11.97
C GLN A 583 -29.28 -43.91 -10.99
N MET A 584 -28.96 -43.69 -9.72
CA MET A 584 -29.14 -44.67 -8.64
C MET A 584 -30.60 -44.85 -8.29
#